data_a349595a6b1640720e75582b49eba3b4
#
_entry.id   a349595a6b1640720e75582b49eba3b4
#
_cell.length_a   1.000
_cell.length_b   1.000
_cell.length_c   1.000
_cell.angle_alpha   90.00
_cell.angle_beta   90.00
_cell.angle_gamma   90.00
#
_symmetry.space_group_name_H-M   'P 1'
#
loop_
_entity.id
_entity.type
_entity.pdbx_description
1 polymer ?
#
loop_
_entity_poly.entity_id
_entity_poly.type
_entity_poly.pdbx_seq_one_letter_code
_entity_poly.pdbx_strand_id
1 'polypeptide(L)'
;MSGRCLTGVLMVLVLASTGWAVPPLPTVNHDGRPYVELTRVAASIQAKGRPPAKVVATPASTRAQLRTGSKVVTLTRNWAQVLVDGKPVVLDAPVRVKGGVWLVPQSFVGLVVPTLVASAAPGPTTTRLAAAAVEVGLEDVRVRSYPSFTRIVVETSSAVMHRIESSGPKEARVRLLGLGSGTHNQEVGDGLIAEVRLDRSGSDGLLRVVYEGTAGTLRAITLADPPRIVLDVARPVDPSSRESRELLAPLKTIVLDAGHGGHDSGATGPTGLMEKDLVLDVTRRVAKLVSAQLGLKVLLTRDSDNFVTLRDRTSYANRQHADLFVSIHANAHREAAADGVETYFLSSEATDSTARQVAAAENGVIQLEQPAGRGTGQVDIVKAILWDLAQSEFQVESSRLAEVVHDSMTQTLRISNRGVKQAGFYVLGGAAMPAILLEIGFVTNPREERKLKDTKYRDEIALSIFGGLAEYKRLWDQRARAATATPAITRAR
;
A
#
# COMPACT_ATOMS: atom_id res chain seq x y z
N MET A 1 66.74 23.22 19.93
CA MET A 1 66.60 23.40 18.47
C MET A 1 65.12 23.27 18.15
N SER A 2 64.55 24.37 17.83
CA SER A 2 63.10 24.62 17.69
C SER A 2 62.62 24.24 16.28
N GLY A 3 61.59 23.43 16.19
CA GLY A 3 60.83 23.17 14.93
C GLY A 3 59.40 23.62 15.08
N ARG A 4 59.09 24.76 14.48
CA ARG A 4 57.76 25.35 14.40
C ARG A 4 56.88 24.58 13.39
N CYS A 5 55.76 24.05 13.83
CA CYS A 5 54.69 23.52 12.96
C CYS A 5 53.82 24.71 12.51
N LEU A 6 53.77 24.99 11.22
CA LEU A 6 52.82 25.91 10.59
C LEU A 6 51.48 25.16 10.41
N THR A 7 50.48 25.59 11.13
CA THR A 7 49.07 25.24 10.87
C THR A 7 48.53 26.15 9.76
N GLY A 8 48.37 25.62 8.58
CA GLY A 8 47.68 26.30 7.48
C GLY A 8 46.18 26.27 7.69
N VAL A 9 45.57 27.41 7.97
CA VAL A 9 44.12 27.59 7.97
C VAL A 9 43.65 27.72 6.52
N LEU A 10 42.96 26.68 6.03
CA LEU A 10 42.29 26.74 4.73
C LEU A 10 40.97 27.51 4.88
N MET A 11 40.99 28.77 4.47
CA MET A 11 39.84 29.66 4.41
C MET A 11 38.99 29.27 3.21
N VAL A 12 37.90 28.48 3.46
CA VAL A 12 36.88 28.21 2.46
C VAL A 12 36.03 29.45 2.28
N LEU A 13 36.22 30.16 1.18
CA LEU A 13 35.33 31.24 0.75
C LEU A 13 33.97 30.62 0.36
N VAL A 14 32.99 30.72 1.25
CA VAL A 14 31.59 30.47 0.90
C VAL A 14 31.07 31.69 0.17
N LEU A 15 31.01 31.61 -1.16
CA LEU A 15 30.25 32.54 -1.99
C LEU A 15 28.76 32.41 -1.61
N ALA A 16 28.25 33.40 -0.90
CA ALA A 16 26.83 33.54 -0.63
C ALA A 16 26.07 33.79 -1.93
N SER A 17 25.47 32.75 -2.50
CA SER A 17 24.38 32.91 -3.46
C SER A 17 23.17 33.46 -2.72
N THR A 18 22.65 34.60 -3.15
CA THR A 18 21.43 35.26 -2.67
C THR A 18 20.19 34.42 -3.01
N GLY A 19 20.10 33.23 -2.43
CA GLY A 19 18.92 32.38 -2.43
C GLY A 19 18.26 32.52 -1.05
N TRP A 20 17.00 32.76 -1.01
CA TRP A 20 16.17 32.83 0.19
C TRP A 20 16.36 31.57 1.05
N ALA A 21 17.14 31.70 2.10
CA ALA A 21 17.21 30.68 3.14
C ALA A 21 15.98 30.86 4.05
N VAL A 22 15.09 29.89 4.03
CA VAL A 22 14.05 29.79 5.05
C VAL A 22 14.78 29.62 6.38
N PRO A 23 14.54 30.47 7.40
CA PRO A 23 15.19 30.31 8.70
C PRO A 23 14.83 28.92 9.25
N PRO A 24 15.74 28.27 10.01
CA PRO A 24 15.49 26.94 10.55
C PRO A 24 14.22 26.99 11.41
N LEU A 25 13.21 26.21 11.00
CA LEU A 25 11.95 26.10 11.72
C LEU A 25 12.10 25.12 12.89
N PRO A 26 11.48 25.41 14.04
CA PRO A 26 11.48 24.48 15.17
C PRO A 26 10.91 23.12 14.75
N THR A 27 11.66 22.07 15.04
CA THR A 27 11.26 20.70 14.73
C THR A 27 10.70 19.99 15.96
N VAL A 28 9.75 19.08 15.69
CA VAL A 28 9.20 18.14 16.67
C VAL A 28 9.64 16.74 16.24
N ASN A 29 10.23 15.99 17.14
CA ASN A 29 10.56 14.60 16.84
C ASN A 29 9.29 13.76 16.83
N HIS A 30 9.05 13.03 15.74
CA HIS A 30 7.97 12.06 15.60
C HIS A 30 8.55 10.80 14.94
N ASP A 31 8.45 9.67 15.63
CA ASP A 31 8.97 8.37 15.18
C ASP A 31 10.47 8.42 14.77
N GLY A 32 11.28 9.12 15.60
CA GLY A 32 12.74 9.27 15.39
C GLY A 32 13.13 10.25 14.30
N ARG A 33 12.18 10.93 13.64
CA ARG A 33 12.43 11.88 12.53
C ARG A 33 12.00 13.30 12.88
N PRO A 34 12.69 14.32 12.35
CA PRO A 34 12.33 15.72 12.54
C PRO A 34 11.14 16.11 11.65
N TYR A 35 10.08 16.61 12.28
CA TYR A 35 8.90 17.18 11.64
C TYR A 35 8.75 18.65 11.99
N VAL A 36 8.06 19.39 11.12
CA VAL A 36 7.71 20.81 11.32
C VAL A 36 6.18 20.93 11.33
N GLU A 37 5.65 21.77 12.19
CA GLU A 37 4.21 22.09 12.17
C GLU A 37 3.83 22.84 10.88
N LEU A 38 2.81 22.40 10.18
CA LEU A 38 2.37 22.99 8.92
C LEU A 38 1.96 24.47 9.08
N THR A 39 1.43 24.83 10.24
CA THR A 39 1.11 26.23 10.59
C THR A 39 2.35 27.11 10.69
N ARG A 40 3.46 26.57 11.21
CA ARG A 40 4.76 27.29 11.26
C ARG A 40 5.37 27.42 9.88
N VAL A 41 5.23 26.40 9.03
CA VAL A 41 5.61 26.48 7.61
C VAL A 41 4.80 27.59 6.93
N ALA A 42 3.48 27.64 7.15
CA ALA A 42 2.63 28.69 6.58
C ALA A 42 3.07 30.10 7.02
N ALA A 43 3.39 30.27 8.31
CA ALA A 43 3.89 31.54 8.85
C ALA A 43 5.24 31.94 8.23
N SER A 44 6.12 30.99 7.94
CA SER A 44 7.44 31.26 7.33
C SER A 44 7.38 31.69 5.86
N ILE A 45 6.26 31.38 5.17
CA ILE A 45 6.05 31.74 3.76
C ILE A 45 5.62 33.21 3.59
N GLN A 46 5.36 33.94 4.69
CA GLN A 46 5.01 35.37 4.65
C GLN A 46 6.18 36.21 4.15
N ALA A 47 6.16 36.52 2.84
CA ALA A 47 7.10 37.45 2.25
C ALA A 47 6.46 38.84 2.09
N LYS A 48 7.26 39.91 2.23
CA LYS A 48 6.80 41.30 2.01
C LYS A 48 6.04 41.40 0.67
N GLY A 49 4.76 41.84 0.76
CA GLY A 49 3.93 42.08 -0.43
C GLY A 49 3.07 40.89 -0.92
N ARG A 50 3.00 39.78 -0.20
CA ARG A 50 2.13 38.63 -0.54
C ARG A 50 1.06 38.38 0.53
N PRO A 51 -0.13 37.87 0.13
CA PRO A 51 -1.13 37.45 1.11
C PRO A 51 -0.56 36.33 1.99
N PRO A 52 -0.93 36.31 3.30
CA PRO A 52 -0.45 35.31 4.22
C PRO A 52 -0.88 33.91 3.78
N ALA A 53 0.04 32.94 3.89
CA ALA A 53 -0.31 31.55 3.65
C ALA A 53 -1.30 31.05 4.70
N LYS A 54 -2.35 30.34 4.28
CA LYS A 54 -3.39 29.82 5.16
C LYS A 54 -3.40 28.29 5.11
N VAL A 55 -3.48 27.67 6.29
CA VAL A 55 -3.77 26.25 6.43
C VAL A 55 -5.27 26.07 6.59
N VAL A 56 -5.88 25.28 5.70
CA VAL A 56 -7.28 24.90 5.75
C VAL A 56 -7.34 23.41 6.08
N ALA A 57 -7.62 23.10 7.34
CA ALA A 57 -7.76 21.74 7.83
C ALA A 57 -8.65 21.73 9.08
N THR A 58 -9.40 20.65 9.29
CA THR A 58 -10.03 20.35 10.57
C THR A 58 -9.27 19.24 11.28
N PRO A 59 -9.31 19.14 12.62
CA PRO A 59 -8.63 18.08 13.36
C PRO A 59 -9.02 16.66 12.94
N ALA A 60 -10.25 16.49 12.46
CA ALA A 60 -10.80 15.20 11.98
C ALA A 60 -10.59 14.96 10.48
N SER A 61 -10.05 15.93 9.71
CA SER A 61 -9.93 15.77 8.27
C SER A 61 -8.79 14.83 7.88
N THR A 62 -9.00 14.06 6.84
CA THR A 62 -7.97 13.23 6.20
C THR A 62 -7.06 14.06 5.29
N ARG A 63 -7.46 15.29 4.94
CA ARG A 63 -6.73 16.19 4.05
C ARG A 63 -6.60 17.60 4.64
N ALA A 64 -5.47 18.23 4.36
CA ALA A 64 -5.22 19.65 4.62
C ALA A 64 -4.84 20.36 3.33
N GLN A 65 -5.06 21.67 3.29
CA GLN A 65 -4.57 22.52 2.22
C GLN A 65 -3.76 23.68 2.78
N LEU A 66 -2.56 23.89 2.25
CA LEU A 66 -1.77 25.09 2.47
C LEU A 66 -1.96 25.99 1.23
N ARG A 67 -2.57 27.14 1.40
CA ARG A 67 -2.86 28.09 0.33
C ARG A 67 -2.02 29.34 0.46
N THR A 68 -1.37 29.78 -0.62
CA THR A 68 -0.57 31.01 -0.67
C THR A 68 -0.72 31.66 -2.05
N GLY A 69 -1.39 32.81 -2.12
CA GLY A 69 -1.75 33.42 -3.40
C GLY A 69 -2.61 32.48 -4.25
N SER A 70 -2.20 32.26 -5.50
CA SER A 70 -2.85 31.33 -6.42
C SER A 70 -2.43 29.87 -6.23
N LYS A 71 -1.41 29.60 -5.39
CA LYS A 71 -0.86 28.24 -5.21
C LYS A 71 -1.54 27.48 -4.08
N VAL A 72 -1.77 26.20 -4.31
CA VAL A 72 -2.43 25.30 -3.36
C VAL A 72 -1.60 24.04 -3.19
N VAL A 73 -1.21 23.74 -1.95
CA VAL A 73 -0.61 22.47 -1.59
C VAL A 73 -1.68 21.62 -0.88
N THR A 74 -1.99 20.47 -1.44
CA THR A 74 -2.89 19.51 -0.81
C THR A 74 -2.06 18.41 -0.15
N LEU A 75 -2.29 18.21 1.13
CA LEU A 75 -1.65 17.21 1.97
C LEU A 75 -2.70 16.16 2.35
N THR A 76 -2.30 14.89 2.33
CA THR A 76 -3.13 13.79 2.80
C THR A 76 -2.45 13.18 4.03
N ARG A 77 -3.21 12.96 5.08
CA ARG A 77 -2.72 12.35 6.32
C ARG A 77 -2.14 10.97 6.03
N ASN A 78 -0.98 10.68 6.62
CA ASN A 78 -0.20 9.45 6.49
C ASN A 78 0.35 9.17 5.07
N TRP A 79 0.34 10.17 4.18
CA TRP A 79 0.96 10.05 2.86
C TRP A 79 2.30 10.78 2.82
N ALA A 80 3.30 10.14 2.22
CA ALA A 80 4.59 10.74 1.92
C ALA A 80 4.58 11.59 0.65
N GLN A 81 3.40 11.83 0.07
CA GLN A 81 3.22 12.61 -1.15
C GLN A 81 2.24 13.75 -0.89
N VAL A 82 2.60 14.94 -1.37
CA VAL A 82 1.74 16.12 -1.36
C VAL A 82 1.54 16.63 -2.79
N LEU A 83 0.45 17.33 -3.05
CA LEU A 83 0.15 17.91 -4.35
C LEU A 83 0.38 19.42 -4.30
N VAL A 84 1.29 19.97 -5.10
CA VAL A 84 1.51 21.40 -5.28
C VAL A 84 0.88 21.82 -6.60
N ASP A 85 -0.21 22.58 -6.57
CA ASP A 85 -1.03 22.94 -7.74
C ASP A 85 -1.42 21.70 -8.58
N GLY A 86 -1.79 20.61 -7.90
CA GLY A 86 -2.12 19.33 -8.52
C GLY A 86 -0.92 18.48 -8.92
N LYS A 87 0.31 18.99 -8.83
CA LYS A 87 1.54 18.24 -9.16
C LYS A 87 2.08 17.53 -7.91
N PRO A 88 2.38 16.23 -7.98
CA PRO A 88 2.88 15.48 -6.84
C PRO A 88 4.32 15.86 -6.50
N VAL A 89 4.58 15.96 -5.19
CA VAL A 89 5.92 16.10 -4.60
C VAL A 89 6.05 15.02 -3.54
N VAL A 90 7.03 14.15 -3.67
CA VAL A 90 7.31 13.06 -2.71
C VAL A 90 8.23 13.57 -1.62
N LEU A 91 7.89 13.24 -0.38
CA LEU A 91 8.63 13.59 0.82
C LEU A 91 9.38 12.33 1.32
N ASP A 92 10.41 12.53 2.13
CA ASP A 92 11.19 11.45 2.77
C ASP A 92 10.43 10.71 3.90
N ALA A 93 9.31 11.27 4.34
CA ALA A 93 8.43 10.67 5.33
C ALA A 93 6.97 11.14 5.15
N PRO A 94 5.98 10.37 5.64
CA PRO A 94 4.57 10.74 5.48
C PRO A 94 4.16 11.92 6.35
N VAL A 95 3.21 12.71 5.85
CA VAL A 95 2.52 13.77 6.62
C VAL A 95 1.81 13.14 7.81
N ARG A 96 1.93 13.74 8.99
CA ARG A 96 1.32 13.25 10.24
C ARG A 96 0.37 14.25 10.85
N VAL A 97 -0.54 13.76 11.70
CA VAL A 97 -1.41 14.60 12.54
C VAL A 97 -1.32 14.11 13.97
N LYS A 98 -0.88 14.98 14.89
CA LYS A 98 -0.77 14.68 16.33
C LYS A 98 -1.50 15.75 17.13
N GLY A 99 -2.48 15.33 17.95
CA GLY A 99 -3.26 16.29 18.75
C GLY A 99 -3.99 17.35 17.91
N GLY A 100 -4.41 17.01 16.66
CA GLY A 100 -5.03 17.96 15.74
C GLY A 100 -4.04 18.85 14.98
N VAL A 101 -2.75 18.76 15.25
CA VAL A 101 -1.70 19.53 14.57
C VAL A 101 -1.14 18.74 13.39
N TRP A 102 -1.14 19.37 12.22
CA TRP A 102 -0.56 18.79 11.00
C TRP A 102 0.96 18.96 11.01
N LEU A 103 1.67 17.86 10.88
CA LEU A 103 3.12 17.75 10.89
C LEU A 103 3.61 17.32 9.52
N VAL A 104 4.57 18.05 8.97
CA VAL A 104 5.24 17.70 7.71
C VAL A 104 6.71 17.38 7.97
N PRO A 105 7.30 16.38 7.29
CA PRO A 105 8.71 16.08 7.46
C PRO A 105 9.58 17.29 7.05
N GLN A 106 10.79 17.37 7.54
CA GLN A 106 11.69 18.50 7.28
C GLN A 106 11.98 18.67 5.78
N SER A 107 11.97 17.58 5.00
CA SER A 107 12.11 17.62 3.54
C SER A 107 11.02 18.45 2.85
N PHE A 108 9.83 18.56 3.43
CA PHE A 108 8.75 19.43 2.92
C PHE A 108 9.21 20.89 2.82
N VAL A 109 9.97 21.37 3.81
CA VAL A 109 10.47 22.76 3.82
C VAL A 109 11.46 22.98 2.67
N GLY A 110 12.34 22.00 2.39
CA GLY A 110 13.32 22.09 1.31
C GLY A 110 12.72 21.89 -0.09
N LEU A 111 11.73 21.04 -0.24
CA LEU A 111 11.18 20.64 -1.54
C LEU A 111 9.95 21.46 -1.97
N VAL A 112 9.07 21.79 -1.02
CA VAL A 112 7.78 22.42 -1.33
C VAL A 112 7.82 23.94 -1.15
N VAL A 113 8.42 24.45 -0.07
CA VAL A 113 8.42 25.90 0.22
C VAL A 113 9.07 26.73 -0.90
N PRO A 114 10.22 26.34 -1.49
CA PRO A 114 10.80 27.10 -2.62
C PRO A 114 9.85 27.24 -3.81
N THR A 115 9.03 26.21 -4.09
CA THR A 115 8.07 26.27 -5.19
C THR A 115 6.91 27.23 -4.94
N LEU A 116 6.62 27.49 -3.66
CA LEU A 116 5.53 28.39 -3.24
C LEU A 116 5.96 29.86 -3.25
N VAL A 117 7.26 30.13 -3.03
CA VAL A 117 7.80 31.50 -2.96
C VAL A 117 8.42 31.99 -4.27
N ALA A 118 8.70 31.11 -5.22
CA ALA A 118 9.22 31.48 -6.53
C ALA A 118 8.25 32.41 -7.27
N SER A 119 8.68 33.65 -7.54
CA SER A 119 7.95 34.62 -8.35
C SER A 119 8.18 34.31 -9.85
N ALA A 120 7.13 34.40 -10.66
CA ALA A 120 7.27 34.40 -12.11
C ALA A 120 7.88 35.76 -12.56
N ALA A 121 9.20 35.83 -12.68
CA ALA A 121 9.91 36.87 -13.39
C ALA A 121 10.89 36.19 -14.36
N PRO A 122 11.00 36.66 -15.63
CA PRO A 122 11.99 36.12 -16.56
C PRO A 122 13.37 36.56 -16.10
N GLY A 123 14.14 35.66 -15.55
CA GLY A 123 15.51 35.89 -15.13
C GLY A 123 16.48 35.23 -16.07
N PRO A 124 17.74 35.70 -16.11
CA PRO A 124 18.73 35.38 -17.13
C PRO A 124 19.19 33.93 -17.02
N THR A 125 19.60 33.43 -18.18
CA THR A 125 20.24 32.15 -18.42
C THR A 125 21.32 31.86 -17.37
N THR A 126 21.00 31.06 -16.37
CA THR A 126 21.99 30.47 -15.48
C THR A 126 22.46 29.16 -16.11
N THR A 127 23.72 29.11 -16.44
CA THR A 127 24.45 27.90 -16.80
C THR A 127 24.19 26.83 -15.73
N ARG A 128 23.35 25.86 -16.08
CA ARG A 128 23.04 24.69 -15.31
C ARG A 128 24.31 23.86 -15.24
N LEU A 129 25.03 23.90 -14.12
CA LEU A 129 25.90 22.78 -13.76
C LEU A 129 24.96 21.56 -13.63
N ALA A 130 24.89 20.81 -14.72
CA ALA A 130 24.24 19.53 -14.75
C ALA A 130 25.02 18.60 -13.79
N ALA A 131 24.53 18.45 -12.56
CA ALA A 131 24.68 17.16 -11.95
C ALA A 131 24.04 16.21 -12.96
N ALA A 132 24.82 15.30 -13.53
CA ALA A 132 24.31 14.28 -14.44
C ALA A 132 23.17 13.58 -13.72
N ALA A 133 21.93 13.90 -14.11
CA ALA A 133 20.77 13.19 -13.64
C ALA A 133 21.02 11.75 -14.09
N VAL A 134 21.15 10.83 -13.14
CA VAL A 134 21.23 9.41 -13.46
C VAL A 134 19.92 9.14 -14.20
N GLU A 135 20.05 8.91 -15.50
CA GLU A 135 18.93 8.67 -16.39
C GLU A 135 18.34 7.33 -15.97
N VAL A 136 17.09 7.32 -15.53
CA VAL A 136 16.42 6.07 -15.12
C VAL A 136 16.17 5.25 -16.36
N GLY A 137 16.67 4.03 -16.36
CA GLY A 137 16.50 3.06 -17.44
C GLY A 137 15.28 2.17 -17.25
N LEU A 138 14.68 1.75 -18.37
CA LEU A 138 13.73 0.65 -18.41
C LEU A 138 14.50 -0.66 -18.25
N GLU A 139 14.10 -1.49 -17.27
CA GLU A 139 14.67 -2.83 -17.07
C GLU A 139 13.81 -3.91 -17.74
N ASP A 140 12.48 -3.85 -17.56
CA ASP A 140 11.57 -4.86 -18.10
C ASP A 140 10.14 -4.33 -18.24
N VAL A 141 9.37 -4.90 -19.17
CA VAL A 141 7.91 -4.72 -19.26
C VAL A 141 7.26 -6.08 -19.41
N ARG A 142 6.38 -6.40 -18.47
CA ARG A 142 5.63 -7.66 -18.46
C ARG A 142 4.15 -7.38 -18.55
N VAL A 143 3.47 -8.13 -19.38
CA VAL A 143 2.00 -8.08 -19.50
C VAL A 143 1.45 -9.45 -19.12
N ARG A 144 0.45 -9.46 -18.26
CA ARG A 144 -0.27 -10.68 -17.85
C ARG A 144 -1.77 -10.44 -17.92
N SER A 145 -2.45 -11.28 -18.67
CA SER A 145 -3.90 -11.24 -18.82
C SER A 145 -4.56 -12.14 -17.78
N TYR A 146 -5.55 -11.60 -17.10
CA TYR A 146 -6.38 -12.30 -16.13
C TYR A 146 -7.85 -12.22 -16.55
N PRO A 147 -8.73 -13.06 -16.00
CA PRO A 147 -10.15 -13.03 -16.34
C PRO A 147 -10.82 -11.68 -16.11
N SER A 148 -10.49 -10.97 -15.02
CA SER A 148 -11.12 -9.71 -14.62
C SER A 148 -10.33 -8.44 -14.97
N PHE A 149 -9.03 -8.54 -15.27
CA PHE A 149 -8.16 -7.42 -15.65
C PHE A 149 -6.93 -7.88 -16.43
N THR A 150 -6.20 -6.92 -17.00
CA THR A 150 -4.86 -7.16 -17.54
C THR A 150 -3.86 -6.31 -16.77
N ARG A 151 -2.79 -6.92 -16.28
CA ARG A 151 -1.70 -6.28 -15.53
C ARG A 151 -0.52 -6.00 -16.43
N ILE A 152 -0.03 -4.77 -16.35
CA ILE A 152 1.20 -4.32 -17.00
C ILE A 152 2.17 -3.94 -15.89
N VAL A 153 3.35 -4.53 -15.87
CA VAL A 153 4.43 -4.23 -14.92
C VAL A 153 5.57 -3.59 -15.68
N VAL A 154 5.93 -2.36 -15.31
CA VAL A 154 7.10 -1.64 -15.85
C VAL A 154 8.15 -1.59 -14.76
N GLU A 155 9.23 -2.34 -14.92
CA GLU A 155 10.38 -2.39 -14.02
C GLU A 155 11.44 -1.39 -14.47
N THR A 156 12.01 -0.65 -13.54
CA THR A 156 12.91 0.47 -13.81
C THR A 156 14.16 0.39 -12.92
N SER A 157 15.29 0.93 -13.39
CA SER A 157 16.56 0.89 -12.66
C SER A 157 16.55 1.68 -11.33
N SER A 158 15.62 2.61 -11.18
CA SER A 158 15.34 3.32 -9.94
C SER A 158 13.89 3.81 -9.90
N ALA A 159 13.43 4.27 -8.73
CA ALA A 159 12.05 4.67 -8.56
C ALA A 159 11.64 5.80 -9.51
N VAL A 160 10.53 5.58 -10.23
CA VAL A 160 9.93 6.51 -11.19
C VAL A 160 8.56 6.92 -10.72
N MET A 161 8.27 8.20 -10.82
CA MET A 161 6.90 8.68 -10.61
C MET A 161 6.09 8.52 -11.89
N HIS A 162 4.80 8.23 -11.74
CA HIS A 162 3.89 8.13 -12.86
C HIS A 162 2.76 9.16 -12.76
N ARG A 163 2.20 9.50 -13.90
CA ARG A 163 1.00 10.34 -14.02
C ARG A 163 0.11 9.79 -15.13
N ILE A 164 -1.12 9.46 -14.79
CA ILE A 164 -2.14 9.16 -15.79
C ILE A 164 -2.51 10.46 -16.49
N GLU A 165 -2.16 10.62 -17.77
CA GLU A 165 -2.47 11.81 -18.56
C GLU A 165 -3.86 11.76 -19.14
N SER A 166 -4.28 10.57 -19.58
CA SER A 166 -5.61 10.31 -20.09
C SER A 166 -6.00 8.85 -19.88
N SER A 167 -7.27 8.60 -19.67
CA SER A 167 -7.87 7.27 -19.68
C SER A 167 -9.18 7.39 -20.47
N GLY A 168 -9.07 7.25 -21.79
CA GLY A 168 -10.17 7.33 -22.73
C GLY A 168 -10.72 5.95 -23.10
N PRO A 169 -11.77 5.89 -23.95
CA PRO A 169 -12.40 4.61 -24.30
C PRO A 169 -11.55 3.73 -25.21
N LYS A 170 -10.53 4.27 -25.89
CA LYS A 170 -9.67 3.53 -26.82
C LYS A 170 -8.25 3.35 -26.33
N GLU A 171 -7.76 4.23 -25.47
CA GLU A 171 -6.41 4.15 -24.93
C GLU A 171 -6.29 4.85 -23.59
N ALA A 172 -5.32 4.39 -22.79
CA ALA A 172 -4.78 5.15 -21.66
C ALA A 172 -3.35 5.59 -21.95
N ARG A 173 -2.99 6.76 -21.43
CA ARG A 173 -1.64 7.34 -21.49
C ARG A 173 -1.13 7.60 -20.09
N VAL A 174 0.02 7.01 -19.79
CA VAL A 174 0.67 7.15 -18.49
C VAL A 174 2.08 7.67 -18.71
N ARG A 175 2.37 8.83 -18.18
CA ARG A 175 3.71 9.42 -18.22
C ARG A 175 4.55 8.90 -17.08
N LEU A 176 5.75 8.44 -17.39
CA LEU A 176 6.76 7.94 -16.45
C LEU A 176 7.86 9.01 -16.35
N LEU A 177 7.84 9.78 -15.24
CA LEU A 177 8.67 10.98 -15.10
C LEU A 177 10.13 10.60 -14.85
N GLY A 178 11.03 11.08 -15.71
CA GLY A 178 12.46 10.83 -15.61
C GLY A 178 12.91 9.47 -16.17
N LEU A 179 12.02 8.68 -16.78
CA LEU A 179 12.39 7.48 -17.51
C LEU A 179 13.02 7.89 -18.85
N GLY A 180 14.34 8.07 -18.84
CA GLY A 180 15.08 8.66 -19.93
C GLY A 180 15.51 7.68 -21.01
N SER A 181 15.57 6.38 -20.71
CA SER A 181 16.03 5.36 -21.66
C SER A 181 15.14 4.11 -21.67
N GLY A 182 15.10 3.47 -22.82
CA GLY A 182 14.31 2.27 -23.08
C GLY A 182 12.99 2.56 -23.80
N THR A 183 12.62 1.63 -24.66
CA THR A 183 11.34 1.59 -25.38
C THR A 183 10.80 0.17 -25.33
N HIS A 184 9.49 0.02 -25.43
CA HIS A 184 8.85 -1.29 -25.48
C HIS A 184 7.65 -1.23 -26.42
N ASN A 185 7.43 -2.31 -27.16
CA ASN A 185 6.23 -2.49 -27.97
C ASN A 185 5.84 -3.96 -27.94
N GLN A 186 4.62 -4.25 -27.49
CA GLN A 186 4.08 -5.59 -27.38
C GLN A 186 2.62 -5.62 -27.82
N GLU A 187 2.32 -6.45 -28.81
CA GLU A 187 0.96 -6.86 -29.12
C GLU A 187 0.49 -7.83 -28.02
N VAL A 188 -0.70 -7.61 -27.48
CA VAL A 188 -1.27 -8.40 -26.38
C VAL A 188 -2.42 -9.27 -26.89
N GLY A 189 -3.42 -8.65 -27.51
CA GLY A 189 -4.52 -9.38 -28.17
C GLY A 189 -5.36 -10.25 -27.23
N ASP A 190 -5.64 -9.77 -25.99
CA ASP A 190 -6.30 -10.55 -24.95
C ASP A 190 -7.81 -10.26 -24.82
N GLY A 191 -8.36 -9.53 -25.80
CA GLY A 191 -9.76 -9.09 -25.83
C GLY A 191 -10.05 -7.87 -24.93
N LEU A 192 -9.04 -7.33 -24.26
CA LEU A 192 -9.11 -6.07 -23.50
C LEU A 192 -8.05 -5.08 -23.99
N ILE A 193 -6.81 -5.54 -24.07
CA ILE A 193 -5.66 -4.74 -24.51
C ILE A 193 -5.18 -5.30 -25.87
N ALA A 194 -5.11 -4.40 -26.85
CA ALA A 194 -4.54 -4.70 -28.18
C ALA A 194 -3.01 -4.62 -28.12
N GLU A 195 -2.49 -3.51 -27.56
CA GLU A 195 -1.07 -3.17 -27.60
C GLU A 195 -0.66 -2.40 -26.33
N VAL A 196 0.54 -2.69 -25.84
CA VAL A 196 1.25 -1.90 -24.82
C VAL A 196 2.51 -1.33 -25.45
N ARG A 197 2.61 -0.02 -25.47
CA ARG A 197 3.73 0.69 -26.09
C ARG A 197 4.32 1.74 -25.15
N LEU A 198 5.64 1.68 -24.95
CA LEU A 198 6.41 2.67 -24.21
C LEU A 198 7.34 3.38 -25.18
N ASP A 199 7.11 4.65 -25.35
CA ASP A 199 7.93 5.54 -26.18
C ASP A 199 8.65 6.57 -25.31
N ARG A 200 9.78 7.07 -25.81
CA ARG A 200 10.47 8.20 -25.18
C ARG A 200 9.73 9.51 -25.50
N SER A 201 9.58 10.35 -24.49
CA SER A 201 8.94 11.68 -24.61
C SER A 201 9.73 12.74 -23.86
N GLY A 202 10.77 13.29 -24.49
CA GLY A 202 11.73 14.18 -23.84
C GLY A 202 12.61 13.44 -22.83
N SER A 203 12.57 13.88 -21.57
CA SER A 203 13.22 13.23 -20.42
C SER A 203 12.35 12.13 -19.77
N ASP A 204 11.15 11.90 -20.27
CA ASP A 204 10.16 11.00 -19.69
C ASP A 204 9.86 9.84 -20.64
N GLY A 205 9.31 8.76 -20.10
CA GLY A 205 8.64 7.72 -20.86
C GLY A 205 7.15 8.01 -21.01
N LEU A 206 6.56 7.68 -22.15
CA LEU A 206 5.12 7.72 -22.38
C LEU A 206 4.63 6.31 -22.67
N LEU A 207 3.99 5.70 -21.67
CA LEU A 207 3.34 4.41 -21.81
C LEU A 207 1.93 4.61 -22.37
N ARG A 208 1.65 3.97 -23.49
CA ARG A 208 0.33 3.90 -24.11
C ARG A 208 -0.21 2.48 -24.01
N VAL A 209 -1.42 2.37 -23.53
CA VAL A 209 -2.16 1.12 -23.43
C VAL A 209 -3.35 1.23 -24.36
N VAL A 210 -3.31 0.55 -25.48
CA VAL A 210 -4.36 0.57 -26.52
C VAL A 210 -5.35 -0.54 -26.22
N TYR A 211 -6.64 -0.23 -26.22
CA TYR A 211 -7.72 -1.17 -25.93
C TYR A 211 -8.32 -1.76 -27.20
N GLU A 212 -8.66 -3.05 -27.16
CA GLU A 212 -9.43 -3.71 -28.24
C GLU A 212 -10.91 -3.35 -28.24
N GLY A 213 -11.43 -2.99 -27.05
CA GLY A 213 -12.83 -2.64 -26.83
C GLY A 213 -12.98 -1.59 -25.76
N THR A 214 -14.05 -1.68 -25.00
CA THR A 214 -14.26 -0.79 -23.84
C THR A 214 -13.45 -1.28 -22.66
N ALA A 215 -12.59 -0.44 -22.11
CA ALA A 215 -11.89 -0.71 -20.86
C ALA A 215 -12.71 -0.25 -19.67
N GLY A 216 -12.53 -0.94 -18.53
CA GLY A 216 -13.02 -0.52 -17.24
C GLY A 216 -12.04 0.48 -16.58
N THR A 217 -11.87 0.36 -15.28
CA THR A 217 -11.01 1.25 -14.49
C THR A 217 -9.53 0.91 -14.70
N LEU A 218 -8.70 1.94 -14.90
CA LEU A 218 -7.24 1.85 -14.82
C LEU A 218 -6.78 2.22 -13.42
N ARG A 219 -6.03 1.33 -12.79
CA ARG A 219 -5.35 1.55 -11.50
C ARG A 219 -3.84 1.49 -11.70
N ALA A 220 -3.10 2.42 -11.08
CA ALA A 220 -1.65 2.43 -11.10
C ALA A 220 -1.10 2.38 -9.67
N ILE A 221 -0.09 1.53 -9.44
CA ILE A 221 0.56 1.32 -8.15
C ILE A 221 2.07 1.40 -8.38
N THR A 222 2.79 2.10 -7.50
CA THR A 222 4.25 2.11 -7.50
C THR A 222 4.77 1.17 -6.43
N LEU A 223 5.66 0.26 -6.80
CA LEU A 223 6.36 -0.67 -5.90
C LEU A 223 7.83 -0.27 -5.81
N ALA A 224 8.41 -0.40 -4.61
CA ALA A 224 9.70 0.20 -4.31
C ALA A 224 10.91 -0.71 -4.54
N ASP A 225 10.75 -2.04 -4.42
CA ASP A 225 11.87 -2.98 -4.44
C ASP A 225 11.48 -4.34 -5.06
N PRO A 226 11.96 -4.64 -6.28
CA PRO A 226 12.62 -3.70 -7.20
C PRO A 226 11.65 -2.57 -7.63
N PRO A 227 12.17 -1.40 -8.08
CA PRO A 227 11.35 -0.29 -8.50
C PRO A 227 10.47 -0.65 -9.69
N ARG A 228 9.14 -0.58 -9.53
CA ARG A 228 8.15 -0.97 -10.55
C ARG A 228 6.93 -0.07 -10.51
N ILE A 229 6.32 0.09 -11.68
CA ILE A 229 4.98 0.63 -11.81
C ILE A 229 4.09 -0.50 -12.31
N VAL A 230 3.06 -0.81 -11.55
CA VAL A 230 2.06 -1.83 -11.89
C VAL A 230 0.79 -1.12 -12.31
N LEU A 231 0.29 -1.45 -13.49
CA LEU A 231 -0.93 -0.92 -14.05
C LEU A 231 -1.92 -2.08 -14.20
N ASP A 232 -3.07 -1.98 -13.55
CA ASP A 232 -4.17 -2.93 -13.69
C ASP A 232 -5.30 -2.26 -14.49
N VAL A 233 -5.60 -2.82 -15.65
CA VAL A 233 -6.71 -2.40 -16.50
C VAL A 233 -7.85 -3.40 -16.29
N ALA A 234 -8.91 -2.98 -15.61
CA ALA A 234 -10.05 -3.84 -15.35
C ALA A 234 -10.87 -4.09 -16.63
N ARG A 235 -11.43 -5.28 -16.78
CA ARG A 235 -12.47 -5.54 -17.78
C ARG A 235 -13.75 -4.84 -17.37
N PRO A 236 -14.57 -4.39 -18.33
CA PRO A 236 -15.89 -3.85 -18.02
C PRO A 236 -16.70 -4.89 -17.26
N VAL A 237 -17.27 -4.51 -16.15
CA VAL A 237 -18.18 -5.39 -15.40
C VAL A 237 -19.53 -5.38 -16.11
N ASP A 238 -20.00 -6.52 -16.59
CA ASP A 238 -21.38 -6.69 -17.06
C ASP A 238 -22.29 -6.85 -15.83
N PRO A 239 -23.15 -5.86 -15.51
CA PRO A 239 -24.02 -5.94 -14.34
C PRO A 239 -25.02 -7.10 -14.41
N SER A 240 -25.23 -7.65 -15.60
CA SER A 240 -26.15 -8.78 -15.84
C SER A 240 -25.49 -10.14 -15.67
N SER A 241 -24.15 -10.20 -15.61
CA SER A 241 -23.41 -11.43 -15.45
C SER A 241 -23.67 -12.09 -14.09
N ARG A 242 -23.55 -13.42 -14.05
CA ARG A 242 -23.67 -14.18 -12.81
C ARG A 242 -22.62 -13.74 -11.77
N GLU A 243 -21.39 -13.53 -12.22
CA GLU A 243 -20.25 -13.08 -11.40
C GLU A 243 -20.52 -11.70 -10.78
N SER A 244 -21.06 -10.76 -11.56
CA SER A 244 -21.44 -9.44 -11.03
C SER A 244 -22.55 -9.53 -9.97
N ARG A 245 -23.49 -10.45 -10.13
CA ARG A 245 -24.56 -10.67 -9.15
C ARG A 245 -24.02 -11.29 -7.86
N GLU A 246 -23.07 -12.19 -7.96
CA GLU A 246 -22.40 -12.80 -6.80
C GLU A 246 -21.56 -11.75 -6.04
N LEU A 247 -20.81 -10.89 -6.74
CA LEU A 247 -20.08 -9.77 -6.15
C LEU A 247 -20.98 -8.66 -5.56
N LEU A 248 -22.25 -8.63 -5.89
CA LEU A 248 -23.22 -7.67 -5.37
C LEU A 248 -24.19 -8.31 -4.37
N ALA A 249 -24.08 -9.61 -4.11
CA ALA A 249 -24.88 -10.27 -3.09
C ALA A 249 -24.50 -9.78 -1.68
N PRO A 250 -25.44 -9.68 -0.73
CA PRO A 250 -25.11 -9.34 0.64
C PRO A 250 -24.15 -10.36 1.24
N LEU A 251 -23.15 -9.89 2.00
CA LEU A 251 -22.23 -10.75 2.74
C LEU A 251 -23.01 -11.57 3.78
N LYS A 252 -22.78 -12.87 3.83
CA LYS A 252 -23.46 -13.82 4.71
C LYS A 252 -22.50 -14.63 5.58
N THR A 253 -21.36 -15.03 5.02
CA THR A 253 -20.42 -15.97 5.66
C THR A 253 -19.00 -15.42 5.61
N ILE A 254 -18.35 -15.43 6.76
CA ILE A 254 -16.91 -15.12 6.87
C ILE A 254 -16.18 -16.31 7.48
N VAL A 255 -15.02 -16.65 6.90
CA VAL A 255 -14.05 -17.57 7.50
C VAL A 255 -12.94 -16.75 8.14
N LEU A 256 -12.73 -16.94 9.42
CA LEU A 256 -11.59 -16.42 10.16
C LEU A 256 -10.59 -17.57 10.35
N ASP A 257 -9.37 -17.31 9.93
CA ASP A 257 -8.28 -18.27 9.99
C ASP A 257 -7.30 -17.85 11.09
N ALA A 258 -7.10 -18.70 12.08
CA ALA A 258 -6.03 -18.53 13.05
C ALA A 258 -4.77 -19.21 12.51
N GLY A 259 -3.74 -18.44 12.18
CA GLY A 259 -2.48 -18.97 11.64
C GLY A 259 -1.86 -20.06 12.52
N HIS A 260 -1.03 -20.94 11.95
CA HIS A 260 -0.30 -21.99 12.66
C HIS A 260 -1.20 -22.99 13.42
N GLY A 261 -0.64 -23.65 14.45
CA GLY A 261 -1.37 -24.60 15.33
C GLY A 261 -0.73 -25.98 15.41
N GLY A 262 -0.99 -26.71 16.48
CA GLY A 262 -0.43 -28.03 16.75
C GLY A 262 1.10 -27.98 16.85
N HIS A 263 1.79 -28.72 16.00
CA HIS A 263 3.27 -28.78 15.95
C HIS A 263 3.90 -27.54 15.31
N ASP A 264 3.14 -26.72 14.63
CA ASP A 264 3.57 -25.42 14.11
C ASP A 264 3.28 -24.33 15.13
N SER A 265 4.31 -23.87 15.83
CA SER A 265 4.18 -22.81 16.83
C SER A 265 4.03 -21.43 16.24
N GLY A 266 4.37 -21.23 14.94
CA GLY A 266 4.64 -19.92 14.38
C GLY A 266 5.85 -19.27 15.07
N ALA A 267 5.90 -17.96 15.04
CA ALA A 267 6.93 -17.20 15.74
C ALA A 267 6.81 -17.33 17.26
N THR A 268 7.97 -17.24 17.92
CA THR A 268 8.05 -17.28 19.39
C THR A 268 8.73 -16.03 19.91
N GLY A 269 8.09 -15.36 20.84
CA GLY A 269 8.61 -14.16 21.50
C GLY A 269 9.71 -14.46 22.50
N PRO A 270 10.49 -13.44 22.91
CA PRO A 270 11.62 -13.58 23.83
C PRO A 270 11.25 -14.17 25.20
N THR A 271 10.01 -14.03 25.63
CA THR A 271 9.52 -14.55 26.90
C THR A 271 8.52 -15.69 26.74
N GLY A 272 8.56 -16.37 25.58
CA GLY A 272 7.85 -17.60 25.31
C GLY A 272 6.42 -17.45 24.83
N LEU A 273 5.97 -16.27 24.37
CA LEU A 273 4.68 -16.14 23.70
C LEU A 273 4.74 -16.82 22.34
N MET A 274 3.93 -17.85 22.13
CA MET A 274 3.81 -18.49 20.82
C MET A 274 2.73 -17.81 19.99
N GLU A 275 3.04 -17.58 18.73
CA GLU A 275 2.09 -16.97 17.79
C GLU A 275 0.78 -17.75 17.69
N LYS A 276 0.84 -19.09 17.55
CA LYS A 276 -0.33 -19.96 17.43
C LYS A 276 -1.37 -19.74 18.53
N ASP A 277 -0.92 -19.51 19.76
CA ASP A 277 -1.81 -19.32 20.92
C ASP A 277 -2.43 -17.92 20.93
N LEU A 278 -1.61 -16.91 20.60
CA LEU A 278 -2.03 -15.52 20.49
C LEU A 278 -3.10 -15.36 19.43
N VAL A 279 -2.83 -15.84 18.21
CA VAL A 279 -3.75 -15.64 17.08
C VAL A 279 -5.03 -16.45 17.25
N LEU A 280 -4.99 -17.62 17.88
CA LEU A 280 -6.20 -18.38 18.21
C LEU A 280 -7.10 -17.61 19.19
N ASP A 281 -6.54 -17.01 20.24
CA ASP A 281 -7.29 -16.21 21.19
C ASP A 281 -7.90 -14.96 20.54
N VAL A 282 -7.12 -14.22 19.74
CA VAL A 282 -7.62 -13.04 19.02
C VAL A 282 -8.70 -13.42 18.01
N THR A 283 -8.50 -14.48 17.22
CA THR A 283 -9.49 -14.96 16.25
C THR A 283 -10.83 -15.31 16.90
N ARG A 284 -10.82 -15.98 18.05
CA ARG A 284 -12.04 -16.29 18.81
C ARG A 284 -12.77 -15.04 19.31
N ARG A 285 -12.02 -14.01 19.74
CA ARG A 285 -12.59 -12.72 20.16
C ARG A 285 -13.24 -12.00 18.98
N VAL A 286 -12.57 -11.95 17.83
CA VAL A 286 -13.13 -11.39 16.58
C VAL A 286 -14.38 -12.15 16.17
N ALA A 287 -14.34 -13.49 16.18
CA ALA A 287 -15.48 -14.32 15.83
C ALA A 287 -16.71 -14.02 16.69
N LYS A 288 -16.52 -13.86 18.00
CA LYS A 288 -17.59 -13.50 18.95
C LYS A 288 -18.20 -12.14 18.61
N LEU A 289 -17.38 -11.13 18.30
CA LEU A 289 -17.86 -9.80 17.95
C LEU A 289 -18.63 -9.80 16.63
N VAL A 290 -18.05 -10.42 15.58
CA VAL A 290 -18.64 -10.47 14.23
C VAL A 290 -19.98 -11.23 14.25
N SER A 291 -20.05 -12.41 14.90
CA SER A 291 -21.29 -13.18 14.96
C SER A 291 -22.38 -12.46 15.74
N ALA A 292 -22.03 -11.76 16.83
CA ALA A 292 -23.01 -11.06 17.67
C ALA A 292 -23.54 -9.76 17.03
N GLN A 293 -22.74 -9.05 16.20
CA GLN A 293 -23.08 -7.68 15.83
C GLN A 293 -23.25 -7.46 14.31
N LEU A 294 -22.68 -8.33 13.45
CA LEU A 294 -22.77 -8.15 11.99
C LEU A 294 -23.82 -9.05 11.31
N GLY A 295 -24.37 -10.01 12.05
CA GLY A 295 -25.32 -10.98 11.49
C GLY A 295 -24.69 -11.91 10.44
N LEU A 296 -23.37 -12.07 10.44
CA LEU A 296 -22.64 -12.98 9.56
C LEU A 296 -22.52 -14.35 10.21
N LYS A 297 -22.62 -15.42 9.41
CA LYS A 297 -22.17 -16.75 9.79
C LYS A 297 -20.65 -16.73 9.89
N VAL A 298 -20.10 -16.94 11.07
CA VAL A 298 -18.66 -16.99 11.31
C VAL A 298 -18.21 -18.44 11.40
N LEU A 299 -17.21 -18.81 10.62
CA LEU A 299 -16.58 -20.12 10.62
C LEU A 299 -15.10 -19.94 10.93
N LEU A 300 -14.51 -20.88 11.66
CA LEU A 300 -13.08 -20.89 11.99
C LEU A 300 -12.41 -22.05 11.26
N THR A 301 -11.20 -21.84 10.76
CA THR A 301 -10.37 -22.93 10.18
C THR A 301 -9.92 -23.89 11.26
N ARG A 302 -9.66 -23.37 12.47
CA ARG A 302 -9.41 -24.11 13.69
C ARG A 302 -9.98 -23.37 14.90
N ASP A 303 -10.48 -24.11 15.84
CA ASP A 303 -11.01 -23.61 17.13
C ASP A 303 -10.25 -24.15 18.34
N SER A 304 -9.18 -24.93 18.10
CA SER A 304 -8.32 -25.53 19.10
C SER A 304 -6.86 -25.52 18.63
N ASP A 305 -5.93 -25.99 19.46
CA ASP A 305 -4.52 -26.10 19.08
C ASP A 305 -4.28 -27.34 18.23
N ASN A 306 -4.74 -27.29 16.98
CA ASN A 306 -4.50 -28.31 15.97
C ASN A 306 -3.87 -27.69 14.72
N PHE A 307 -3.06 -28.48 14.04
CA PHE A 307 -2.44 -28.09 12.77
C PHE A 307 -3.44 -28.22 11.62
N VAL A 308 -3.50 -27.19 10.77
CA VAL A 308 -4.27 -27.18 9.52
C VAL A 308 -3.32 -26.74 8.40
N THR A 309 -3.24 -27.51 7.33
CA THR A 309 -2.36 -27.18 6.20
C THR A 309 -2.79 -25.86 5.54
N LEU A 310 -1.84 -25.13 4.93
CA LEU A 310 -2.15 -23.86 4.25
C LEU A 310 -3.24 -24.04 3.20
N ARG A 311 -3.20 -25.15 2.46
CA ARG A 311 -4.17 -25.47 1.42
C ARG A 311 -5.57 -25.76 2.00
N ASP A 312 -5.65 -26.45 3.14
CA ASP A 312 -6.93 -26.84 3.72
C ASP A 312 -7.70 -25.65 4.27
N ARG A 313 -7.00 -24.57 4.70
CA ARG A 313 -7.60 -23.33 5.21
C ARG A 313 -8.51 -22.68 4.14
N THR A 314 -7.96 -22.37 2.96
CA THR A 314 -8.75 -21.79 1.86
C THR A 314 -9.70 -22.80 1.21
N SER A 315 -9.30 -24.08 1.11
CA SER A 315 -10.20 -25.13 0.62
C SER A 315 -11.45 -25.27 1.52
N TYR A 316 -11.28 -25.12 2.84
CA TYR A 316 -12.41 -25.08 3.76
C TYR A 316 -13.33 -23.89 3.50
N ALA A 317 -12.75 -22.68 3.36
CA ALA A 317 -13.54 -21.49 3.05
C ALA A 317 -14.32 -21.62 1.73
N ASN A 318 -13.70 -22.16 0.70
CA ASN A 318 -14.33 -22.41 -0.60
C ASN A 318 -15.50 -23.39 -0.48
N ARG A 319 -15.31 -24.52 0.22
CA ARG A 319 -16.39 -25.50 0.47
C ARG A 319 -17.55 -24.95 1.26
N GLN A 320 -17.30 -23.97 2.12
CA GLN A 320 -18.34 -23.28 2.90
C GLN A 320 -18.99 -22.14 2.13
N HIS A 321 -18.59 -21.87 0.91
CA HIS A 321 -19.03 -20.71 0.10
C HIS A 321 -18.92 -19.41 0.91
N ALA A 322 -17.76 -19.21 1.54
CA ALA A 322 -17.51 -18.01 2.31
C ALA A 322 -17.41 -16.79 1.41
N ASP A 323 -17.94 -15.67 1.86
CA ASP A 323 -17.88 -14.38 1.16
C ASP A 323 -16.60 -13.62 1.48
N LEU A 324 -15.96 -13.91 2.63
CA LEU A 324 -14.69 -13.31 3.05
C LEU A 324 -13.81 -14.36 3.74
N PHE A 325 -12.50 -14.22 3.54
CA PHE A 325 -11.47 -14.98 4.24
C PHE A 325 -10.46 -14.01 4.90
N VAL A 326 -10.26 -14.14 6.21
CA VAL A 326 -9.34 -13.31 6.98
C VAL A 326 -8.43 -14.20 7.81
N SER A 327 -7.15 -14.25 7.43
CA SER A 327 -6.10 -14.94 8.17
C SER A 327 -5.44 -13.99 9.17
N ILE A 328 -5.24 -14.44 10.40
CA ILE A 328 -4.70 -13.65 11.51
C ILE A 328 -3.39 -14.28 11.97
N HIS A 329 -2.32 -13.49 11.89
CA HIS A 329 -0.94 -13.81 12.20
C HIS A 329 -0.32 -12.76 13.12
N ALA A 330 0.86 -13.05 13.66
CA ALA A 330 1.67 -12.12 14.44
C ALA A 330 3.14 -12.25 14.06
N ASN A 331 3.64 -11.25 13.40
CA ASN A 331 4.89 -11.19 12.67
C ASN A 331 6.13 -11.46 13.54
N ALA A 332 7.19 -11.90 12.89
CA ALA A 332 8.53 -11.99 13.43
C ALA A 332 9.52 -11.18 12.59
N HIS A 333 10.45 -10.48 13.23
CA HIS A 333 11.52 -9.78 12.54
C HIS A 333 12.85 -9.99 13.24
N ARG A 334 13.95 -10.02 12.46
CA ARG A 334 15.32 -10.15 13.00
C ARG A 334 15.72 -8.95 13.85
N GLU A 335 15.25 -7.76 13.49
CA GLU A 335 15.43 -6.56 14.28
C GLU A 335 14.37 -6.53 15.38
N ALA A 336 14.81 -6.68 16.64
CA ALA A 336 13.92 -6.67 17.80
C ALA A 336 13.19 -5.33 18.02
N ALA A 337 13.53 -4.29 17.28
CA ALA A 337 12.87 -2.98 17.31
C ALA A 337 11.71 -2.87 16.31
N ALA A 338 11.52 -3.83 15.40
CA ALA A 338 10.39 -3.81 14.48
C ALA A 338 9.05 -3.88 15.25
N ASP A 339 8.13 -2.97 14.95
CA ASP A 339 6.84 -2.85 15.63
C ASP A 339 5.73 -2.44 14.66
N GLY A 340 4.49 -2.61 15.09
CA GLY A 340 3.32 -2.15 14.35
C GLY A 340 2.53 -3.27 13.65
N VAL A 341 1.62 -2.89 12.76
CA VAL A 341 0.75 -3.81 12.02
C VAL A 341 0.98 -3.70 10.53
N GLU A 342 0.85 -4.83 9.85
CA GLU A 342 0.84 -4.94 8.39
C GLU A 342 -0.41 -5.70 7.96
N THR A 343 -0.89 -5.41 6.76
CA THR A 343 -2.01 -6.16 6.18
C THR A 343 -1.65 -6.55 4.77
N TYR A 344 -1.89 -7.80 4.41
CA TYR A 344 -1.50 -8.36 3.14
C TYR A 344 -2.68 -8.87 2.34
N PHE A 345 -2.59 -8.74 1.02
CA PHE A 345 -3.43 -9.46 0.07
C PHE A 345 -2.54 -10.16 -0.96
N LEU A 346 -3.08 -11.17 -1.65
CA LEU A 346 -2.30 -11.98 -2.59
C LEU A 346 -1.96 -11.20 -3.85
N SER A 347 -0.70 -11.31 -4.28
CA SER A 347 -0.23 -10.90 -5.60
C SER A 347 1.07 -11.62 -5.96
N SER A 348 1.28 -11.88 -7.25
CA SER A 348 2.58 -12.33 -7.77
C SER A 348 3.67 -11.24 -7.65
N GLU A 349 3.26 -9.97 -7.56
CA GLU A 349 4.15 -8.82 -7.43
C GLU A 349 4.19 -8.34 -5.98
N ALA A 350 5.23 -8.72 -5.24
CA ALA A 350 5.40 -8.26 -3.87
C ALA A 350 5.69 -6.76 -3.80
N THR A 351 5.17 -6.08 -2.78
CA THR A 351 5.36 -4.63 -2.59
C THR A 351 6.84 -4.26 -2.43
N ASP A 352 7.57 -5.03 -1.65
CA ASP A 352 8.98 -4.81 -1.32
C ASP A 352 9.66 -6.12 -0.89
N SER A 353 10.97 -6.07 -0.63
CA SER A 353 11.74 -7.22 -0.15
C SER A 353 11.27 -7.72 1.21
N THR A 354 10.79 -6.83 2.08
CA THR A 354 10.24 -7.22 3.39
C THR A 354 8.97 -8.03 3.22
N ALA A 355 8.05 -7.60 2.35
CA ALA A 355 6.82 -8.34 2.05
C ALA A 355 7.12 -9.75 1.47
N ARG A 356 8.16 -9.86 0.61
CA ARG A 356 8.63 -11.16 0.12
C ARG A 356 9.16 -12.05 1.24
N GLN A 357 9.92 -11.47 2.19
CA GLN A 357 10.47 -12.23 3.31
C GLN A 357 9.38 -12.74 4.25
N VAL A 358 8.37 -11.91 4.57
CA VAL A 358 7.22 -12.33 5.39
C VAL A 358 6.46 -13.45 4.68
N ALA A 359 6.13 -13.28 3.40
CA ALA A 359 5.46 -14.34 2.64
C ALA A 359 6.29 -15.63 2.55
N ALA A 360 7.61 -15.52 2.43
CA ALA A 360 8.50 -16.69 2.42
C ALA A 360 8.54 -17.40 3.78
N ALA A 361 8.51 -16.65 4.89
CA ALA A 361 8.45 -17.19 6.23
C ALA A 361 7.14 -17.96 6.46
N GLU A 362 5.98 -17.35 6.14
CA GLU A 362 4.67 -17.98 6.27
C GLU A 362 4.51 -19.19 5.33
N ASN A 363 5.04 -19.12 4.12
CA ASN A 363 5.02 -20.25 3.17
C ASN A 363 5.95 -21.39 3.60
N GLY A 364 6.92 -21.14 4.50
CA GLY A 364 7.86 -22.14 5.02
C GLY A 364 7.17 -23.34 5.70
N VAL A 365 5.96 -23.14 6.20
CA VAL A 365 5.13 -24.19 6.82
C VAL A 365 4.84 -25.36 5.86
N ILE A 366 4.88 -25.14 4.54
CA ILE A 366 4.75 -26.23 3.55
C ILE A 366 5.74 -27.37 3.78
N GLN A 367 6.93 -27.06 4.30
CA GLN A 367 7.92 -28.10 4.62
C GLN A 367 7.46 -29.03 5.76
N LEU A 368 6.61 -28.52 6.67
CA LEU A 368 6.01 -29.27 7.76
C LEU A 368 4.82 -30.15 7.29
N GLU A 369 4.28 -29.84 6.11
CA GLU A 369 3.17 -30.58 5.49
C GLU A 369 3.63 -31.85 4.75
N GLN A 370 4.94 -31.96 4.47
CA GLN A 370 5.46 -33.09 3.71
C GLN A 370 5.84 -34.25 4.63
N PRO A 371 5.51 -35.50 4.28
CA PRO A 371 6.04 -36.67 4.98
C PRO A 371 7.57 -36.67 4.89
N ALA A 372 8.23 -36.94 6.03
CA ALA A 372 9.69 -37.06 6.09
C ALA A 372 10.21 -38.02 5.01
N GLY A 373 11.01 -37.53 4.05
CA GLY A 373 11.68 -38.35 3.04
C GLY A 373 11.34 -38.07 1.56
N ARG A 374 10.45 -37.16 1.23
CA ARG A 374 10.30 -36.67 -0.15
C ARG A 374 11.08 -35.37 -0.31
N GLY A 375 12.08 -35.41 -1.20
CA GLY A 375 12.96 -34.28 -1.48
C GLY A 375 12.18 -33.02 -1.87
N THR A 376 12.80 -31.87 -1.60
CA THR A 376 12.32 -30.53 -1.96
C THR A 376 12.00 -30.46 -3.46
N GLY A 377 10.79 -30.86 -3.82
CA GLY A 377 10.25 -30.62 -5.15
C GLY A 377 10.21 -29.11 -5.34
N GLN A 378 10.88 -28.67 -6.38
CA GLN A 378 10.81 -27.31 -6.89
C GLN A 378 9.34 -26.88 -6.83
N VAL A 379 9.02 -25.88 -5.99
CA VAL A 379 7.66 -25.34 -5.90
C VAL A 379 7.25 -24.99 -7.30
N ASP A 380 6.21 -25.67 -7.77
CA ASP A 380 5.85 -25.70 -9.17
C ASP A 380 5.41 -24.29 -9.56
N ILE A 381 6.28 -23.57 -10.27
CA ILE A 381 6.02 -22.20 -10.76
C ILE A 381 4.68 -22.17 -11.52
N VAL A 382 4.32 -23.27 -12.16
CA VAL A 382 3.03 -23.44 -12.86
C VAL A 382 1.87 -23.42 -11.86
N LYS A 383 2.01 -23.98 -10.65
CA LYS A 383 0.95 -23.90 -9.62
C LYS A 383 0.82 -22.47 -9.09
N ALA A 384 1.94 -21.75 -8.90
CA ALA A 384 1.90 -20.35 -8.50
C ALA A 384 1.21 -19.47 -9.56
N ILE A 385 1.46 -19.72 -10.84
CA ILE A 385 0.79 -19.03 -11.97
C ILE A 385 -0.71 -19.37 -12.03
N LEU A 386 -1.08 -20.62 -11.82
CA LEU A 386 -2.49 -21.04 -11.80
C LEU A 386 -3.25 -20.46 -10.60
N TRP A 387 -2.58 -20.29 -9.46
CA TRP A 387 -3.16 -19.62 -8.30
C TRP A 387 -3.34 -18.11 -8.51
N ASP A 388 -2.38 -17.47 -9.18
CA ASP A 388 -2.46 -16.06 -9.55
C ASP A 388 -3.67 -15.82 -10.50
N LEU A 389 -3.91 -16.72 -11.43
CA LEU A 389 -5.06 -16.67 -12.36
C LEU A 389 -6.42 -16.82 -11.63
N ALA A 390 -6.52 -17.73 -10.67
CA ALA A 390 -7.78 -17.97 -9.94
C ALA A 390 -8.14 -16.82 -8.98
N GLN A 391 -7.14 -16.06 -8.51
CA GLN A 391 -7.34 -14.99 -7.52
C GLN A 391 -7.49 -13.59 -8.09
N SER A 392 -7.19 -13.40 -9.36
CA SER A 392 -7.27 -12.09 -10.00
C SER A 392 -8.64 -11.44 -9.90
N GLU A 393 -9.70 -12.25 -9.85
CA GLU A 393 -11.08 -11.81 -9.74
C GLU A 393 -11.35 -11.05 -8.41
N PHE A 394 -10.75 -11.51 -7.31
CA PHE A 394 -10.99 -10.93 -5.98
C PHE A 394 -9.88 -9.97 -5.50
N GLN A 395 -8.83 -9.76 -6.30
CA GLN A 395 -7.68 -8.96 -5.87
C GLN A 395 -8.05 -7.51 -5.54
N VAL A 396 -8.91 -6.88 -6.33
CA VAL A 396 -9.39 -5.50 -6.10
C VAL A 396 -10.19 -5.42 -4.80
N GLU A 397 -11.06 -6.38 -4.56
CA GLU A 397 -11.87 -6.42 -3.34
C GLU A 397 -11.02 -6.81 -2.12
N SER A 398 -10.04 -7.72 -2.27
CA SER A 398 -9.06 -8.04 -1.23
C SER A 398 -8.24 -6.82 -0.81
N SER A 399 -7.77 -6.02 -1.79
CA SER A 399 -7.07 -4.75 -1.51
C SER A 399 -7.95 -3.77 -0.73
N ARG A 400 -9.23 -3.61 -1.10
CA ARG A 400 -10.18 -2.74 -0.39
C ARG A 400 -10.45 -3.22 1.03
N LEU A 401 -10.66 -4.52 1.19
CA LEU A 401 -10.83 -5.15 2.51
C LEU A 401 -9.59 -4.90 3.37
N ALA A 402 -8.39 -5.11 2.81
CA ALA A 402 -7.12 -4.87 3.48
C ALA A 402 -6.99 -3.41 3.93
N GLU A 403 -7.29 -2.44 3.05
CA GLU A 403 -7.21 -1.01 3.37
C GLU A 403 -8.15 -0.63 4.52
N VAL A 404 -9.40 -1.06 4.47
CA VAL A 404 -10.41 -0.72 5.49
C VAL A 404 -10.07 -1.34 6.85
N VAL A 405 -9.67 -2.62 6.87
CA VAL A 405 -9.30 -3.29 8.12
C VAL A 405 -8.00 -2.71 8.69
N HIS A 406 -7.00 -2.48 7.86
CA HIS A 406 -5.73 -1.88 8.26
C HIS A 406 -5.90 -0.49 8.87
N ASP A 407 -6.70 0.37 8.23
CA ASP A 407 -7.00 1.72 8.74
C ASP A 407 -7.71 1.66 10.09
N SER A 408 -8.67 0.75 10.27
CA SER A 408 -9.33 0.54 11.55
C SER A 408 -8.35 0.11 12.64
N MET A 409 -7.46 -0.85 12.34
CA MET A 409 -6.44 -1.33 13.29
C MET A 409 -5.50 -0.20 13.71
N THR A 410 -4.94 0.53 12.76
CA THR A 410 -3.97 1.60 13.05
C THR A 410 -4.57 2.78 13.79
N GLN A 411 -5.83 3.13 13.50
CA GLN A 411 -6.54 4.20 14.20
C GLN A 411 -6.91 3.82 15.63
N THR A 412 -7.39 2.59 15.83
CA THR A 412 -7.85 2.10 17.15
C THR A 412 -6.67 1.85 18.08
N LEU A 413 -5.66 1.11 17.62
CA LEU A 413 -4.53 0.68 18.45
C LEU A 413 -3.47 1.77 18.61
N ARG A 414 -3.48 2.81 17.79
CA ARG A 414 -2.49 3.91 17.79
C ARG A 414 -1.05 3.43 17.74
N ILE A 415 -0.81 2.42 16.93
CA ILE A 415 0.49 1.77 16.73
C ILE A 415 1.11 2.17 15.39
N SER A 416 2.36 1.74 15.17
CA SER A 416 3.08 1.99 13.92
C SER A 416 2.31 1.40 12.74
N ASN A 417 2.02 2.24 11.77
CA ASN A 417 1.37 1.86 10.51
C ASN A 417 2.45 1.45 9.51
N ARG A 418 2.54 0.16 9.19
CA ARG A 418 3.48 -0.38 8.21
C ARG A 418 2.86 -0.58 6.84
N GLY A 419 1.57 -0.29 6.71
CA GLY A 419 0.84 -0.23 5.45
C GLY A 419 0.16 -1.53 5.05
N VAL A 420 -0.66 -1.37 4.00
CA VAL A 420 -1.19 -2.49 3.23
C VAL A 420 -0.16 -2.86 2.17
N LYS A 421 0.15 -4.13 2.07
CA LYS A 421 1.15 -4.71 1.18
C LYS A 421 0.57 -5.88 0.38
N GLN A 422 1.30 -6.32 -0.62
CA GLN A 422 0.94 -7.50 -1.39
C GLN A 422 2.16 -8.41 -1.55
N ALA A 423 1.94 -9.72 -1.54
CA ALA A 423 2.96 -10.74 -1.82
C ALA A 423 2.32 -12.12 -2.07
N GLY A 424 3.13 -13.10 -2.43
CA GLY A 424 2.72 -14.47 -2.77
C GLY A 424 2.48 -15.35 -1.53
N PHE A 425 1.45 -15.09 -0.76
CA PHE A 425 1.07 -15.90 0.40
C PHE A 425 0.28 -17.15 -0.02
N TYR A 426 0.77 -18.34 0.28
CA TYR A 426 0.08 -19.59 -0.06
C TYR A 426 -1.24 -19.78 0.70
N VAL A 427 -1.32 -19.30 1.93
CA VAL A 427 -2.55 -19.36 2.71
C VAL A 427 -3.68 -18.55 2.08
N LEU A 428 -3.38 -17.55 1.26
CA LEU A 428 -4.36 -16.80 0.50
C LEU A 428 -4.57 -17.40 -0.89
N GLY A 429 -3.65 -18.26 -1.34
CA GLY A 429 -3.69 -18.91 -2.63
C GLY A 429 -4.89 -19.86 -2.77
N GLY A 430 -5.65 -19.70 -3.86
CA GLY A 430 -6.82 -20.55 -4.15
C GLY A 430 -8.10 -20.15 -3.41
N ALA A 431 -8.15 -19.02 -2.66
CA ALA A 431 -9.39 -18.50 -2.11
C ALA A 431 -10.30 -18.00 -3.25
N ALA A 432 -11.54 -18.46 -3.29
CA ALA A 432 -12.56 -18.03 -4.25
C ALA A 432 -13.44 -16.89 -3.69
N MET A 433 -12.84 -16.01 -2.90
CA MET A 433 -13.47 -14.84 -2.28
C MET A 433 -12.40 -13.79 -1.93
N PRO A 434 -12.76 -12.53 -1.61
CA PRO A 434 -11.84 -11.57 -1.03
C PRO A 434 -11.11 -12.12 0.19
N ALA A 435 -9.77 -12.11 0.16
CA ALA A 435 -8.91 -12.76 1.15
C ALA A 435 -7.75 -11.85 1.56
N ILE A 436 -7.51 -11.73 2.87
CA ILE A 436 -6.44 -10.95 3.47
C ILE A 436 -5.74 -11.70 4.58
N LEU A 437 -4.47 -11.31 4.84
CA LEU A 437 -3.71 -11.74 6.01
C LEU A 437 -3.34 -10.50 6.84
N LEU A 438 -3.58 -10.60 8.14
CA LEU A 438 -3.31 -9.54 9.13
C LEU A 438 -2.12 -9.95 9.99
N GLU A 439 -1.11 -9.09 10.04
CA GLU A 439 -0.02 -9.14 11.02
C GLU A 439 -0.34 -8.17 12.14
N ILE A 440 -0.79 -8.71 13.30
CA ILE A 440 -1.36 -7.91 14.39
C ILE A 440 -0.30 -7.31 15.34
N GLY A 441 0.97 -7.50 15.06
CA GLY A 441 2.11 -7.03 15.84
C GLY A 441 3.31 -7.96 15.66
N PHE A 442 4.43 -7.64 16.29
CA PHE A 442 5.67 -8.41 16.22
C PHE A 442 5.94 -9.14 17.53
N VAL A 443 5.74 -10.46 17.56
CA VAL A 443 6.00 -11.26 18.78
C VAL A 443 7.46 -11.24 19.20
N THR A 444 8.38 -11.04 18.26
CA THR A 444 9.83 -10.95 18.52
C THR A 444 10.27 -9.61 19.13
N ASN A 445 9.42 -8.59 19.13
CA ASN A 445 9.67 -7.32 19.81
C ASN A 445 9.29 -7.43 21.29
N PRO A 446 10.25 -7.25 22.25
CA PRO A 446 9.95 -7.41 23.68
C PRO A 446 8.89 -6.44 24.23
N ARG A 447 8.72 -5.27 23.60
CA ARG A 447 7.69 -4.29 24.02
C ARG A 447 6.31 -4.72 23.51
N GLU A 448 6.22 -5.17 22.24
CA GLU A 448 4.96 -5.67 21.69
C GLU A 448 4.56 -6.99 22.32
N GLU A 449 5.50 -7.93 22.53
CA GLU A 449 5.22 -9.18 23.23
C GLU A 449 4.52 -8.95 24.58
N ARG A 450 5.01 -7.98 25.39
CA ARG A 450 4.35 -7.63 26.65
C ARG A 450 2.93 -7.14 26.47
N LYS A 451 2.65 -6.31 25.44
CA LYS A 451 1.28 -5.87 25.12
C LYS A 451 0.42 -7.03 24.62
N LEU A 452 0.98 -7.86 23.72
CA LEU A 452 0.28 -9.02 23.15
C LEU A 452 -0.06 -10.09 24.21
N LYS A 453 0.64 -10.13 25.33
CA LYS A 453 0.28 -10.95 26.51
C LYS A 453 -0.88 -10.37 27.33
N ASP A 454 -1.13 -9.06 27.23
CA ASP A 454 -2.23 -8.41 27.96
C ASP A 454 -3.57 -8.74 27.30
N THR A 455 -4.47 -9.28 28.11
CA THR A 455 -5.82 -9.66 27.70
C THR A 455 -6.64 -8.49 27.19
N LYS A 456 -6.50 -7.30 27.81
CA LYS A 456 -7.20 -6.08 27.37
C LYS A 456 -6.72 -5.61 26.01
N TYR A 457 -5.41 -5.69 25.78
CA TYR A 457 -4.85 -5.31 24.48
C TYR A 457 -5.30 -6.26 23.36
N ARG A 458 -5.46 -7.57 23.65
CA ARG A 458 -6.08 -8.54 22.71
C ARG A 458 -7.55 -8.20 22.43
N ASP A 459 -8.30 -7.71 23.42
CA ASP A 459 -9.66 -7.20 23.19
C ASP A 459 -9.64 -5.95 22.27
N GLU A 460 -8.68 -5.04 22.46
CA GLU A 460 -8.51 -3.86 21.59
C GLU A 460 -8.17 -4.27 20.16
N ILE A 461 -7.27 -5.25 19.97
CA ILE A 461 -6.96 -5.82 18.65
C ILE A 461 -8.23 -6.40 18.02
N ALA A 462 -8.98 -7.22 18.75
CA ALA A 462 -10.20 -7.83 18.23
C ALA A 462 -11.26 -6.78 17.85
N LEU A 463 -11.42 -5.74 18.67
CA LEU A 463 -12.31 -4.60 18.38
C LEU A 463 -11.86 -3.83 17.14
N SER A 464 -10.57 -3.66 16.95
CA SER A 464 -10.04 -2.94 15.78
C SER A 464 -10.27 -3.71 14.48
N ILE A 465 -10.06 -5.02 14.47
CA ILE A 465 -10.35 -5.89 13.33
C ILE A 465 -11.87 -5.91 13.06
N PHE A 466 -12.68 -6.08 14.10
CA PHE A 466 -14.13 -6.03 14.00
C PHE A 466 -14.61 -4.70 13.40
N GLY A 467 -14.08 -3.55 13.85
CA GLY A 467 -14.42 -2.24 13.32
C GLY A 467 -14.17 -2.12 11.81
N GLY A 468 -13.04 -2.64 11.34
CA GLY A 468 -12.71 -2.70 9.91
C GLY A 468 -13.66 -3.60 9.12
N LEU A 469 -13.99 -4.79 9.64
CA LEU A 469 -14.93 -5.71 9.01
C LEU A 469 -16.35 -5.12 8.96
N ALA A 470 -16.78 -4.43 10.00
CA ALA A 470 -18.07 -3.74 10.05
C ALA A 470 -18.15 -2.62 9.00
N GLU A 471 -17.11 -1.81 8.89
CA GLU A 471 -17.04 -0.74 7.89
C GLU A 471 -16.99 -1.30 6.46
N TYR A 472 -16.19 -2.36 6.23
CA TYR A 472 -16.16 -3.01 4.92
C TYR A 472 -17.53 -3.56 4.53
N LYS A 473 -18.21 -4.27 5.45
CA LYS A 473 -19.58 -4.76 5.23
C LYS A 473 -20.55 -3.63 4.91
N ARG A 474 -20.49 -2.51 5.63
CA ARG A 474 -21.32 -1.34 5.38
C ARG A 474 -21.11 -0.79 3.96
N LEU A 475 -19.85 -0.65 3.53
CA LEU A 475 -19.49 -0.20 2.18
C LEU A 475 -19.93 -1.19 1.11
N TRP A 476 -19.79 -2.47 1.38
CA TRP A 476 -20.25 -3.54 0.49
C TRP A 476 -21.77 -3.48 0.30
N ASP A 477 -22.54 -3.45 1.40
CA ASP A 477 -24.00 -3.40 1.35
C ASP A 477 -24.51 -2.13 0.65
N GLN A 478 -23.83 -1.01 0.79
CA GLN A 478 -24.16 0.22 0.06
C GLN A 478 -24.00 0.06 -1.45
N ARG A 479 -22.91 -0.57 -1.90
CA ARG A 479 -22.68 -0.84 -3.34
C ARG A 479 -23.72 -1.81 -3.89
N ALA A 480 -24.02 -2.87 -3.16
CA ALA A 480 -25.04 -3.85 -3.54
C ALA A 480 -26.41 -3.20 -3.73
N ARG A 481 -26.82 -2.31 -2.82
CA ARG A 481 -28.10 -1.55 -2.92
C ARG A 481 -28.08 -0.57 -4.09
N ALA A 482 -26.98 0.14 -4.32
CA ALA A 482 -26.88 1.09 -5.44
C ALA A 482 -27.01 0.39 -6.79
N ALA A 483 -26.41 -0.78 -6.94
CA ALA A 483 -26.49 -1.58 -8.16
C ALA A 483 -27.91 -2.12 -8.44
N THR A 484 -28.66 -2.46 -7.39
CA THR A 484 -30.07 -2.92 -7.53
C THR A 484 -31.05 -1.78 -7.75
N ALA A 485 -30.72 -0.54 -7.37
CA ALA A 485 -31.57 0.66 -7.53
C ALA A 485 -31.45 1.33 -8.89
N THR A 486 -30.46 0.96 -9.73
CA THR A 486 -30.34 1.52 -11.08
C THR A 486 -31.40 0.89 -11.98
N PRO A 487 -32.42 1.64 -12.48
CA PRO A 487 -33.45 1.07 -13.34
C PRO A 487 -32.79 0.59 -14.66
N ALA A 488 -33.17 -0.59 -15.12
CA ALA A 488 -32.84 -1.05 -16.45
C ALA A 488 -33.23 0.02 -17.45
N ILE A 489 -32.24 0.61 -18.13
CA ILE A 489 -32.52 1.54 -19.24
C ILE A 489 -33.32 0.73 -20.26
N THR A 490 -34.62 1.01 -20.30
CA THR A 490 -35.54 0.42 -21.29
C THR A 490 -34.98 0.78 -22.66
N ARG A 491 -34.46 -0.16 -23.39
CA ARG A 491 -34.15 -0.01 -24.82
C ARG A 491 -35.47 0.32 -25.48
N ALA A 492 -35.71 1.60 -25.78
CA ALA A 492 -36.71 2.00 -26.72
C ALA A 492 -36.36 1.36 -28.09
N ARG A 493 -37.35 0.70 -28.64
CA ARG A 493 -37.30 0.05 -29.96
C ARG A 493 -37.11 1.07 -31.07
#